data_63f193da3b6759e8f6cf6f535c2d2d3b
#
_entry.id   63f193da3b6759e8f6cf6f535c2d2d3b
#
_cell.length_a   1.000
_cell.length_b   1.000
_cell.length_c   1.000
_cell.angle_alpha   90.00
_cell.angle_beta   90.00
_cell.angle_gamma   90.00
#
_symmetry.space_group_name_H-M   'P 1'
#
loop_
_entity.id
_entity.type
_entity.pdbx_description
1 polymer ?
#
loop_
_entity_poly.entity_id
_entity_poly.type
_entity_poly.pdbx_seq_one_letter_code
_entity_poly.pdbx_strand_id
1 'polypeptide(L)'
;GPYWDSGPLDPDTDERTATADEISNIHELVDSDFPPLRGQPLLETRVSPRTNSIDGHFIVDRHPELENVWLVGGGSGHAFKHGPVLGDYIANRVAGKETAPELDAMFKLKEERF
;
A
#
# COMPACT_ATOMS: atom_id res chain seq x y z
N GLY A 1 -11.63 1.80 3.39
CA GLY A 1 -12.32 3.06 3.25
C GLY A 1 -11.65 3.93 2.25
N PRO A 2 -12.37 4.80 1.59
CA PRO A 2 -11.90 5.62 0.48
C PRO A 2 -11.07 6.78 1.00
N TYR A 3 -10.09 6.45 1.74
CA TYR A 3 -9.40 7.47 2.46
C TYR A 3 -8.39 8.09 1.58
N TRP A 4 -8.65 9.28 1.15
CA TRP A 4 -7.61 10.21 0.82
C TRP A 4 -6.61 9.69 -0.20
N ASP A 5 -7.15 9.06 -1.23
CA ASP A 5 -6.39 8.83 -2.45
C ASP A 5 -6.45 10.13 -3.26
N SER A 6 -5.48 10.98 -3.02
CA SER A 6 -5.33 12.26 -3.74
C SER A 6 -4.87 12.05 -5.19
N GLY A 7 -4.83 10.80 -5.64
CA GLY A 7 -4.30 10.41 -6.93
C GLY A 7 -2.81 10.07 -6.91
N PRO A 8 -2.22 9.86 -8.09
CA PRO A 8 -0.79 9.57 -8.21
C PRO A 8 0.05 10.73 -7.67
N LEU A 9 1.04 10.40 -6.86
CA LEU A 9 2.01 11.35 -6.34
C LEU A 9 3.38 11.03 -6.93
N ASP A 10 4.01 12.01 -7.55
CA ASP A 10 5.43 11.92 -7.90
C ASP A 10 6.28 12.23 -6.65
N PRO A 11 7.01 11.24 -6.12
CA PRO A 11 7.77 11.43 -4.89
C PRO A 11 8.92 12.43 -5.01
N ASP A 12 9.34 12.75 -6.23
CA ASP A 12 10.48 13.63 -6.49
C ASP A 12 10.06 15.10 -6.70
N THR A 13 8.85 15.34 -7.21
CA THR A 13 8.42 16.65 -7.66
C THR A 13 7.20 17.21 -6.94
N ASP A 14 6.32 16.34 -6.43
CA ASP A 14 5.07 16.80 -5.82
C ASP A 14 5.25 17.23 -4.36
N GLU A 15 4.51 18.27 -4.00
CA GLU A 15 4.48 18.75 -2.62
C GLU A 15 3.77 17.74 -1.70
N ARG A 16 4.38 17.48 -0.55
CA ARG A 16 3.84 16.59 0.48
C ARG A 16 3.08 17.39 1.54
N THR A 17 2.11 18.17 1.09
CA THR A 17 1.29 19.01 1.96
C THR A 17 -0.17 18.59 1.85
N ALA A 18 -0.81 18.37 2.99
CA ALA A 18 -2.24 18.07 3.01
C ALA A 18 -3.05 19.28 2.54
N THR A 19 -4.00 19.05 1.66
CA THR A 19 -4.90 20.08 1.16
C THR A 19 -5.97 20.47 2.20
N ALA A 20 -6.59 21.63 2.01
CA ALA A 20 -7.67 22.07 2.89
C ALA A 20 -8.85 21.08 2.89
N ASP A 21 -9.17 20.49 1.74
CA ASP A 21 -10.26 19.52 1.61
C ASP A 21 -9.94 18.22 2.35
N GLU A 22 -8.71 17.72 2.27
CA GLU A 22 -8.26 16.54 3.02
C GLU A 22 -8.34 16.78 4.54
N ILE A 23 -7.93 17.96 4.99
CA ILE A 23 -8.02 18.36 6.40
C ILE A 23 -9.49 18.43 6.83
N SER A 24 -10.38 19.02 6.02
CA SER A 24 -11.80 19.06 6.30
C SER A 24 -12.42 17.67 6.42
N ASN A 25 -12.11 16.78 5.50
CA ASN A 25 -12.57 15.39 5.52
C ASN A 25 -12.12 14.64 6.79
N ILE A 26 -10.89 14.89 7.26
CA ILE A 26 -10.41 14.31 8.52
C ILE A 26 -11.19 14.85 9.72
N HIS A 27 -11.46 16.15 9.75
CA HIS A 27 -12.25 16.73 10.83
C HIS A 27 -13.68 16.15 10.87
N GLU A 28 -14.33 15.99 9.72
CA GLU A 28 -15.65 15.35 9.64
C GLU A 28 -15.63 13.91 10.17
N LEU A 29 -14.61 13.13 9.79
CA LEU A 29 -14.44 11.77 10.29
C LEU A 29 -14.22 11.73 11.81
N VAL A 30 -13.34 12.58 12.31
CA VAL A 30 -13.06 12.66 13.75
C VAL A 30 -14.30 13.08 14.52
N ASP A 31 -15.05 14.03 14.01
CA ASP A 31 -16.28 14.51 14.65
C ASP A 31 -17.38 13.44 14.69
N SER A 32 -17.42 12.56 13.66
CA SER A 32 -18.35 11.44 13.58
C SER A 32 -17.93 10.28 14.48
N ASP A 33 -16.70 9.79 14.27
CA ASP A 33 -16.27 8.49 14.80
C ASP A 33 -15.59 8.60 16.18
N PHE A 34 -15.09 9.80 16.50
CA PHE A 34 -14.37 10.07 17.76
C PHE A 34 -14.92 11.32 18.48
N PRO A 35 -16.19 11.31 18.94
CA PRO A 35 -16.82 12.47 19.53
C PRO A 35 -16.04 13.21 20.64
N PRO A 36 -15.23 12.52 21.48
CA PRO A 36 -14.40 13.18 22.47
C PRO A 36 -13.29 14.08 21.90
N LEU A 37 -12.92 13.89 20.63
CA LEU A 37 -11.90 14.70 19.95
C LEU A 37 -12.48 15.85 19.14
N ARG A 38 -13.81 15.97 19.09
CA ARG A 38 -14.50 17.03 18.35
C ARG A 38 -14.01 18.40 18.78
N GLY A 39 -13.65 19.23 17.79
CA GLY A 39 -13.18 20.59 18.03
C GLY A 39 -11.78 20.70 18.63
N GLN A 40 -11.04 19.60 18.76
CA GLN A 40 -9.64 19.65 19.17
C GLN A 40 -8.76 20.21 18.06
N PRO A 41 -7.70 20.96 18.39
CA PRO A 41 -6.82 21.55 17.40
C PRO A 41 -6.05 20.48 16.63
N LEU A 42 -5.91 20.67 15.31
CA LEU A 42 -5.01 19.90 14.48
C LEU A 42 -3.57 20.33 14.80
N LEU A 43 -2.74 19.41 15.26
CA LEU A 43 -1.38 19.73 15.66
C LEU A 43 -0.38 19.60 14.50
N GLU A 44 -0.57 18.59 13.63
CA GLU A 44 0.33 18.31 12.52
C GLU A 44 -0.38 17.49 11.44
N THR A 45 0.03 17.70 10.19
CA THR A 45 -0.35 16.84 9.06
C THR A 45 0.91 16.28 8.40
N ARG A 46 0.82 15.05 7.89
CA ARG A 46 1.88 14.41 7.12
C ARG A 46 1.30 13.68 5.92
N VAL A 47 1.90 13.89 4.77
CA VAL A 47 1.60 13.14 3.55
C VAL A 47 2.70 12.10 3.37
N SER A 48 2.32 10.83 3.29
CA SER A 48 3.23 9.71 3.06
C SER A 48 2.88 9.04 1.74
N PRO A 49 3.81 8.96 0.79
CA PRO A 49 3.59 8.21 -0.43
C PRO A 49 3.46 6.72 -0.11
N ARG A 50 2.61 6.03 -0.85
CA ARG A 50 2.49 4.58 -0.78
C ARG A 50 2.55 4.01 -2.18
N THR A 51 3.12 2.83 -2.33
CA THR A 51 3.14 2.10 -3.59
C THR A 51 1.86 1.29 -3.71
N ASN A 52 1.07 1.59 -4.73
CA ASN A 52 -0.08 0.78 -5.08
C ASN A 52 0.28 -0.13 -6.27
N SER A 53 -0.16 -1.37 -6.21
CA SER A 53 -0.20 -2.24 -7.38
C SER A 53 -1.47 -1.94 -8.18
N ILE A 54 -1.49 -2.34 -9.46
CA ILE A 54 -2.61 -2.02 -10.37
C ILE A 54 -3.95 -2.59 -9.90
N ASP A 55 -3.91 -3.74 -9.23
CA ASP A 55 -5.10 -4.45 -8.75
C ASP A 55 -5.21 -4.49 -7.21
N GLY A 56 -4.33 -3.78 -6.51
CA GLY A 56 -4.30 -3.73 -5.06
C GLY A 56 -3.76 -4.99 -4.37
N HIS A 57 -3.35 -6.02 -5.12
CA HIS A 57 -2.72 -7.22 -4.56
C HIS A 57 -1.22 -7.05 -4.37
N PHE A 58 -0.63 -7.88 -3.52
CA PHE A 58 0.82 -7.94 -3.41
C PHE A 58 1.45 -8.44 -4.71
N ILE A 59 2.71 -8.10 -4.91
CA ILE A 59 3.55 -8.67 -5.95
C ILE A 59 4.58 -9.55 -5.26
N VAL A 60 4.61 -10.83 -5.58
CA VAL A 60 5.64 -11.78 -5.14
C VAL A 60 5.95 -12.69 -6.32
N ASP A 61 6.90 -12.29 -7.12
CA ASP A 61 7.26 -13.01 -8.36
C ASP A 61 8.74 -12.90 -8.67
N ARG A 62 9.20 -13.73 -9.59
CA ARG A 62 10.55 -13.65 -10.12
C ARG A 62 10.70 -12.48 -11.08
N HIS A 63 11.88 -11.87 -11.09
CA HIS A 63 12.22 -10.92 -12.13
C HIS A 63 12.21 -11.60 -13.51
N PRO A 64 11.59 -11.02 -14.53
CA PRO A 64 11.42 -11.71 -15.82
C PRO A 64 12.73 -11.94 -16.58
N GLU A 65 13.74 -11.10 -16.35
CA GLU A 65 15.01 -11.14 -17.09
C GLU A 65 16.22 -11.50 -16.22
N LEU A 66 16.13 -11.40 -14.90
CA LEU A 66 17.24 -11.61 -14.00
C LEU A 66 17.05 -12.91 -13.20
N GLU A 67 18.03 -13.81 -13.31
CA GLU A 67 18.03 -15.03 -12.51
C GLU A 67 18.23 -14.74 -11.02
N ASN A 68 17.57 -15.51 -10.18
CA ASN A 68 17.66 -15.41 -8.71
C ASN A 68 17.26 -14.06 -8.11
N VAL A 69 16.55 -13.22 -8.86
CA VAL A 69 15.98 -11.97 -8.37
C VAL A 69 14.48 -12.12 -8.18
N TRP A 70 14.00 -11.75 -7.00
CA TRP A 70 12.59 -11.75 -6.65
C TRP A 70 12.10 -10.32 -6.47
N LEU A 71 10.91 -10.04 -6.99
CA LEU A 71 10.20 -8.79 -6.80
C LEU A 71 9.15 -8.98 -5.73
N VAL A 72 9.25 -8.18 -4.68
CA VAL A 72 8.27 -8.16 -3.59
C VAL A 72 7.81 -6.72 -3.40
N GLY A 73 6.53 -6.48 -3.62
CA GLY A 73 6.01 -5.11 -3.59
C GLY A 73 4.49 -5.04 -3.56
N GLY A 74 3.95 -3.91 -3.97
CA GLY A 74 2.51 -3.70 -4.04
C GLY A 74 1.85 -3.66 -2.67
N GLY A 75 2.50 -3.06 -1.67
CA GLY A 75 1.98 -2.99 -0.30
C GLY A 75 0.65 -2.26 -0.16
N SER A 76 0.32 -1.37 -1.08
CA SER A 76 -0.98 -0.69 -1.25
C SER A 76 -1.57 -0.14 0.05
N GLY A 77 -0.71 0.28 0.98
CA GLY A 77 -1.09 0.84 2.28
C GLY A 77 -1.56 -0.18 3.34
N HIS A 78 -1.63 -1.47 3.04
CA HIS A 78 -2.16 -2.49 3.97
C HIS A 78 -1.21 -3.66 4.28
N ALA A 79 0.02 -3.65 3.76
CA ALA A 79 0.97 -4.76 3.91
C ALA A 79 1.39 -5.03 5.35
N PHE A 80 1.49 -4.01 6.19
CA PHE A 80 2.05 -4.13 7.53
C PHE A 80 1.39 -5.22 8.38
N LYS A 81 0.07 -5.27 8.42
CA LYS A 81 -0.68 -6.27 9.19
C LYS A 81 -0.50 -7.71 8.69
N HIS A 82 -0.09 -7.88 7.43
CA HIS A 82 0.14 -9.19 6.81
C HIS A 82 1.58 -9.67 6.94
N GLY A 83 2.48 -8.87 7.54
CA GLY A 83 3.92 -9.12 7.58
C GLY A 83 4.34 -10.55 7.93
N PRO A 84 3.87 -11.14 9.04
CA PRO A 84 4.27 -12.48 9.42
C PRO A 84 3.88 -13.56 8.41
N VAL A 85 2.63 -13.52 7.94
CA VAL A 85 2.10 -14.52 6.98
C VAL A 85 2.69 -14.31 5.59
N LEU A 86 2.81 -13.07 5.17
CA LEU A 86 3.42 -12.71 3.88
C LEU A 86 4.91 -13.08 3.86
N GLY A 87 5.62 -12.86 4.96
CA GLY A 87 7.03 -13.22 5.11
C GLY A 87 7.25 -14.74 4.99
N ASP A 88 6.42 -15.54 5.65
CA ASP A 88 6.47 -16.99 5.53
C ASP A 88 6.17 -17.47 4.09
N TYR A 89 5.16 -16.89 3.47
CA TYR A 89 4.82 -17.17 2.07
C TYR A 89 5.99 -16.84 1.12
N ILE A 90 6.60 -15.66 1.25
CA ILE A 90 7.76 -15.26 0.44
C ILE A 90 8.93 -16.21 0.64
N ALA A 91 9.24 -16.56 1.89
CA ALA A 91 10.33 -17.48 2.21
C ALA A 91 10.12 -18.86 1.56
N ASN A 92 8.90 -19.38 1.58
CA ASN A 92 8.53 -20.63 0.95
C ASN A 92 8.65 -20.56 -0.58
N ARG A 93 8.20 -19.46 -1.19
CA ARG A 93 8.33 -19.21 -2.64
C ARG A 93 9.80 -19.19 -3.07
N VAL A 94 10.64 -18.45 -2.36
CA VAL A 94 12.08 -18.33 -2.65
C VAL A 94 12.80 -19.66 -2.48
N ALA A 95 12.44 -20.43 -1.45
CA ALA A 95 13.00 -21.76 -1.18
C ALA A 95 12.47 -22.87 -2.13
N GLY A 96 11.56 -22.56 -3.05
CA GLY A 96 10.95 -23.53 -3.96
C GLY A 96 10.07 -24.55 -3.27
N LYS A 97 9.52 -24.22 -2.10
CA LYS A 97 8.56 -25.04 -1.40
C LYS A 97 7.16 -24.86 -1.98
N GLU A 98 6.30 -25.82 -1.69
CA GLU A 98 4.88 -25.77 -2.07
C GLU A 98 4.19 -24.59 -1.37
N THR A 99 3.42 -23.83 -2.14
CA THR A 99 2.60 -22.70 -1.68
C THR A 99 1.20 -22.82 -2.27
N ALA A 100 0.27 -21.96 -1.82
CA ALA A 100 -1.10 -21.95 -2.32
C ALA A 100 -1.14 -21.45 -3.78
N PRO A 101 -1.54 -22.29 -4.77
CA PRO A 101 -1.51 -21.91 -6.18
C PRO A 101 -2.36 -20.68 -6.51
N GLU A 102 -3.45 -20.46 -5.78
CA GLU A 102 -4.31 -19.29 -5.94
C GLU A 102 -3.60 -18.00 -5.53
N LEU A 103 -2.75 -18.02 -4.49
CA LEU A 103 -1.93 -16.88 -4.09
C LEU A 103 -0.79 -16.64 -5.08
N ASP A 104 -0.19 -17.71 -5.58
CA ASP A 104 0.87 -17.64 -6.59
C ASP A 104 0.36 -16.95 -7.87
N ALA A 105 -0.85 -17.28 -8.30
CA ALA A 105 -1.49 -16.64 -9.45
C ALA A 105 -1.89 -15.18 -9.17
N MET A 106 -2.39 -14.91 -7.96
CA MET A 106 -2.84 -13.58 -7.55
C MET A 106 -1.68 -12.59 -7.43
N PHE A 107 -0.55 -13.02 -6.88
CA PHE A 107 0.60 -12.17 -6.59
C PHE A 107 1.65 -12.14 -7.71
N LYS A 108 1.33 -12.72 -8.84
CA LYS A 108 2.18 -12.71 -10.02
C LYS A 108 2.39 -11.28 -10.52
N LEU A 109 3.59 -10.99 -10.99
CA LEU A 109 3.89 -9.75 -11.70
C LEU A 109 2.98 -9.62 -12.93
N LYS A 110 2.28 -8.52 -13.03
CA LYS A 110 1.40 -8.21 -14.17
C LYS A 110 2.14 -7.29 -15.12
N GLU A 111 1.98 -7.57 -16.40
CA GLU A 111 2.52 -6.70 -17.43
C GLU A 111 1.68 -5.41 -17.46
N GLU A 112 2.27 -4.34 -16.93
CA GLU A 112 1.75 -3.01 -17.09
C GLU A 112 2.36 -2.43 -18.38
N ARG A 113 1.52 -2.06 -19.31
CA ARG A 113 1.94 -1.18 -20.40
C ARG A 113 1.63 0.25 -19.95
N PHE A 114 2.66 0.93 -19.57
CA PHE A 114 2.60 2.37 -19.36
C PHE A 114 2.52 3.11 -20.69
#